data_1acb663fc831543a938d20a1f3a42685
#
_entry.id   1acb663fc831543a938d20a1f3a42685
#
_cell.length_a   1.000
_cell.length_b   1.000
_cell.length_c   1.000
_cell.angle_alpha   90.00
_cell.angle_beta   90.00
_cell.angle_gamma   90.00
#
_symmetry.space_group_name_H-M   'P 1'
#
loop_
_entity.id
_entity.type
_entity.pdbx_description
1 polymer ?
#
loop_
_entity_poly.entity_id
_entity_poly.type
_entity_poly.pdbx_seq_one_letter_code
_entity_poly.pdbx_strand_id
1 'polypeptide(L)'
;NDTIYGQKMADISADMIIKDGGLMAKAFPIQNMGRITETVIGGDIVDVSDNFAFAFEAAGYMRKGRIYTAKVIEQEEEPIILGKILQKNNVDDKFYITNEKMPKWTYLKGAKKIPRKSADGHEYTFSEGPIAFPDPWDRPGRTMLTSESTLNRSTHVVSDPGTGRLRLLTPVEAERLQGFDDEWTNTGMPDRMRYFCMGNALVVPM
;
A
#
# COMPACT_ATOMS: atom_id res chain seq x y z
N ASN A 1 0.91 -22.57 1.94
CA ASN A 1 -0.14 -21.55 2.03
C ASN A 1 -1.35 -22.10 2.77
N ASP A 2 -1.20 -22.26 4.09
CA ASP A 2 -2.25 -22.78 4.97
C ASP A 2 -3.09 -21.64 5.57
N THR A 3 -3.08 -20.46 4.94
CA THR A 3 -3.95 -19.37 5.33
C THR A 3 -5.39 -19.68 4.97
N ILE A 4 -6.34 -19.19 5.76
CA ILE A 4 -7.78 -19.28 5.48
C ILE A 4 -8.12 -18.91 4.03
N TYR A 5 -7.34 -18.03 3.43
CA TYR A 5 -7.48 -17.56 2.05
C TYR A 5 -6.77 -18.44 1.01
N GLY A 6 -5.75 -19.21 1.39
CA GLY A 6 -5.03 -20.14 0.52
C GLY A 6 -5.64 -21.53 0.44
N GLN A 7 -6.40 -21.91 1.48
CA GLN A 7 -7.05 -23.21 1.50
C GLN A 7 -8.18 -23.28 0.47
N LYS A 8 -7.97 -24.10 -0.54
CA LYS A 8 -9.05 -24.51 -1.45
C LYS A 8 -9.63 -23.44 -2.38
N MET A 9 -8.86 -22.42 -2.76
CA MET A 9 -9.30 -21.54 -3.85
C MET A 9 -9.62 -22.31 -5.16
N ALA A 10 -9.03 -23.49 -5.34
CA ALA A 10 -9.33 -24.38 -6.47
C ALA A 10 -10.73 -25.02 -6.37
N ASP A 11 -11.26 -25.20 -5.15
CA ASP A 11 -12.53 -25.88 -4.89
C ASP A 11 -13.69 -24.89 -4.66
N ILE A 12 -13.39 -23.61 -4.48
CA ILE A 12 -14.42 -22.59 -4.26
C ILE A 12 -14.90 -22.09 -5.61
N SER A 13 -16.18 -22.29 -5.91
CA SER A 13 -16.76 -21.68 -7.10
C SER A 13 -16.82 -20.17 -6.91
N ALA A 14 -16.57 -19.45 -7.99
CA ALA A 14 -16.65 -17.99 -7.98
C ALA A 14 -18.05 -17.50 -7.54
N ASP A 15 -19.10 -18.25 -7.82
CA ASP A 15 -20.47 -17.98 -7.37
C ASP A 15 -20.61 -18.02 -5.83
N MET A 16 -19.87 -18.93 -5.16
CA MET A 16 -19.85 -18.97 -3.70
C MET A 16 -19.18 -17.75 -3.08
N ILE A 17 -18.21 -17.16 -3.76
CA ILE A 17 -17.53 -15.96 -3.27
C ILE A 17 -18.47 -14.76 -3.28
N ILE A 18 -19.28 -14.63 -4.31
CA ILE A 18 -20.11 -13.43 -4.51
C ILE A 18 -21.56 -13.65 -4.04
N LYS A 19 -22.18 -14.81 -4.33
CA LYS A 19 -23.59 -15.05 -4.04
C LYS A 19 -23.87 -15.66 -2.69
N ASP A 20 -23.09 -16.62 -2.26
CA ASP A 20 -23.45 -17.53 -1.16
C ASP A 20 -22.65 -17.33 0.12
N GLY A 21 -21.95 -16.22 0.24
CA GLY A 21 -21.18 -15.95 1.44
C GLY A 21 -20.03 -16.92 1.65
N GLY A 22 -19.34 -17.33 0.58
CA GLY A 22 -18.08 -18.07 0.64
C GLY A 22 -17.06 -17.40 1.55
N LEU A 23 -15.91 -18.05 1.76
CA LEU A 23 -14.91 -17.55 2.70
C LEU A 23 -14.55 -16.07 2.53
N MET A 24 -14.43 -15.61 1.27
CA MET A 24 -14.16 -14.21 0.98
C MET A 24 -15.33 -13.31 1.36
N ALA A 25 -16.57 -13.71 1.07
CA ALA A 25 -17.75 -12.92 1.44
C ALA A 25 -18.02 -12.92 2.96
N LYS A 26 -17.51 -13.91 3.70
CA LYS A 26 -17.56 -13.90 5.18
C LYS A 26 -16.49 -12.97 5.76
N ALA A 27 -15.32 -12.94 5.16
CA ALA A 27 -14.23 -12.06 5.58
C ALA A 27 -14.47 -10.60 5.14
N PHE A 28 -15.10 -10.42 3.97
CA PHE A 28 -15.41 -9.11 3.38
C PHE A 28 -16.91 -9.09 2.97
N PRO A 29 -17.83 -8.91 3.92
CA PRO A 29 -19.25 -9.00 3.65
C PRO A 29 -19.69 -7.93 2.65
N ILE A 30 -20.25 -8.37 1.54
CA ILE A 30 -20.89 -7.52 0.54
C ILE A 30 -22.28 -7.21 1.05
N GLN A 31 -22.49 -6.06 1.64
CA GLN A 31 -23.74 -5.72 2.35
C GLN A 31 -24.89 -5.33 1.42
N ASN A 32 -24.73 -4.99 0.24
CA ASN A 32 -25.75 -4.81 -0.76
C ASN A 32 -25.12 -5.23 -2.07
N MET A 33 -25.42 -6.43 -2.50
CA MET A 33 -25.06 -6.83 -3.85
C MET A 33 -25.82 -5.90 -4.80
N GLY A 34 -25.15 -4.82 -5.15
CA GLY A 34 -25.55 -4.04 -6.29
C GLY A 34 -25.69 -4.99 -7.47
N ARG A 35 -26.33 -4.56 -8.51
CA ARG A 35 -26.53 -5.34 -9.72
C ARG A 35 -25.25 -6.08 -10.11
N ILE A 36 -25.27 -7.41 -9.97
CA ILE A 36 -24.20 -8.26 -10.53
C ILE A 36 -24.34 -8.17 -12.04
N THR A 37 -23.32 -7.71 -12.70
CA THR A 37 -23.29 -7.65 -14.16
C THR A 37 -22.36 -8.77 -14.66
N GLU A 38 -22.89 -9.57 -15.57
CA GLU A 38 -22.18 -10.65 -16.22
C GLU A 38 -21.97 -10.31 -17.69
N THR A 39 -20.76 -10.50 -18.19
CA THR A 39 -20.50 -10.44 -19.63
C THR A 39 -19.60 -11.59 -20.07
N VAL A 40 -19.72 -12.01 -21.32
CA VAL A 40 -18.90 -13.05 -21.91
C VAL A 40 -17.87 -12.38 -22.82
N ILE A 41 -16.60 -12.67 -22.56
CA ILE A 41 -15.53 -12.28 -23.47
C ILE A 41 -15.35 -13.41 -24.47
N GLY A 42 -15.62 -13.13 -25.74
CA GLY A 42 -15.34 -14.02 -26.86
C GLY A 42 -14.37 -13.35 -27.82
N GLY A 43 -13.54 -14.14 -28.48
CA GLY A 43 -12.61 -13.67 -29.50
C GLY A 43 -11.15 -13.65 -29.10
N ASP A 44 -10.32 -13.06 -29.95
CA ASP A 44 -8.89 -12.89 -29.71
C ASP A 44 -8.66 -11.86 -28.60
N ILE A 45 -7.62 -12.09 -27.80
CA ILE A 45 -7.24 -11.20 -26.69
C ILE A 45 -6.92 -9.78 -27.19
N VAL A 46 -6.44 -9.62 -28.41
CA VAL A 46 -6.17 -8.32 -29.03
C VAL A 46 -7.47 -7.58 -29.29
N ASP A 47 -8.45 -8.24 -29.93
CA ASP A 47 -9.77 -7.67 -30.17
C ASP A 47 -10.47 -7.26 -28.86
N VAL A 48 -10.35 -8.09 -27.83
CA VAL A 48 -10.89 -7.79 -26.49
C VAL A 48 -10.20 -6.59 -25.89
N SER A 49 -8.88 -6.48 -26.01
CA SER A 49 -8.10 -5.36 -25.47
C SER A 49 -8.47 -4.04 -26.17
N ASP A 50 -8.67 -4.07 -27.48
CA ASP A 50 -8.91 -2.87 -28.28
C ASP A 50 -10.38 -2.40 -28.21
N ASN A 51 -11.31 -3.34 -28.04
CA ASN A 51 -12.75 -3.06 -28.15
C ASN A 51 -13.50 -3.26 -26.83
N PHE A 52 -12.82 -3.57 -25.73
CA PHE A 52 -13.47 -3.81 -24.47
C PHE A 52 -14.06 -2.52 -23.85
N ALA A 53 -15.37 -2.43 -23.90
CA ALA A 53 -16.14 -1.27 -23.39
C ALA A 53 -17.10 -1.67 -22.27
N PHE A 54 -16.66 -2.47 -21.34
CA PHE A 54 -17.46 -2.94 -20.21
C PHE A 54 -17.16 -2.12 -18.95
N ALA A 55 -18.20 -1.65 -18.29
CA ALA A 55 -18.04 -0.94 -17.03
C ALA A 55 -17.77 -1.93 -15.89
N PHE A 56 -16.56 -1.91 -15.36
CA PHE A 56 -16.25 -2.61 -14.12
C PHE A 56 -16.78 -1.82 -12.93
N GLU A 57 -17.43 -2.55 -12.04
CA GLU A 57 -17.76 -2.05 -10.71
C GLU A 57 -16.53 -2.11 -9.76
N ALA A 58 -16.72 -1.91 -8.46
CA ALA A 58 -15.64 -1.85 -7.49
C ALA A 58 -14.88 -3.17 -7.32
N ALA A 59 -15.51 -4.30 -7.57
CA ALA A 59 -14.89 -5.61 -7.50
C ALA A 59 -15.39 -6.55 -8.61
N GLY A 60 -14.56 -7.51 -8.99
CA GLY A 60 -14.94 -8.49 -9.98
C GLY A 60 -13.93 -9.61 -10.15
N TYR A 61 -14.33 -10.62 -10.90
CA TYR A 61 -13.45 -11.73 -11.29
C TYR A 61 -13.85 -12.24 -12.68
N MET A 62 -12.94 -12.97 -13.30
CA MET A 62 -13.20 -13.63 -14.55
C MET A 62 -13.01 -15.15 -14.40
N ARG A 63 -13.94 -15.92 -14.96
CA ARG A 63 -13.84 -17.37 -15.02
C ARG A 63 -14.40 -17.90 -16.35
N LYS A 64 -13.60 -18.70 -17.05
CA LYS A 64 -13.98 -19.33 -18.34
C LYS A 64 -14.56 -18.32 -19.34
N GLY A 65 -13.90 -17.17 -19.51
CA GLY A 65 -14.33 -16.12 -20.42
C GLY A 65 -15.57 -15.31 -19.96
N ARG A 66 -16.09 -15.55 -18.77
CA ARG A 66 -17.18 -14.76 -18.18
C ARG A 66 -16.63 -13.81 -17.14
N ILE A 67 -16.98 -12.54 -17.22
CA ILE A 67 -16.65 -11.51 -16.24
C ILE A 67 -17.86 -11.26 -15.38
N TYR A 68 -17.64 -11.25 -14.08
CA TYR A 68 -18.62 -10.91 -13.06
C TYR A 68 -18.11 -9.69 -12.31
N THR A 69 -18.91 -8.63 -12.22
CA THR A 69 -18.56 -7.46 -11.44
C THR A 69 -19.69 -7.07 -10.52
N ALA A 70 -19.35 -6.52 -9.36
CA ALA A 70 -20.31 -6.07 -8.38
C ALA A 70 -19.81 -4.81 -7.67
N LYS A 71 -20.75 -3.95 -7.30
CA LYS A 71 -20.47 -2.86 -6.38
C LYS A 71 -20.37 -3.43 -4.96
N VAL A 72 -19.24 -3.20 -4.32
CA VAL A 72 -19.01 -3.58 -2.91
C VAL A 72 -19.15 -2.34 -2.04
N ILE A 73 -19.61 -2.55 -0.82
CA ILE A 73 -19.63 -1.52 0.21
C ILE A 73 -18.39 -1.73 1.07
N GLU A 74 -17.62 -0.69 1.23
CA GLU A 74 -16.45 -0.71 2.10
C GLU A 74 -16.90 -0.96 3.54
N GLN A 75 -16.20 -1.83 4.22
CA GLN A 75 -16.37 -2.03 5.65
C GLN A 75 -15.45 -1.07 6.39
N GLU A 76 -16.02 -0.28 7.29
CA GLU A 76 -15.21 0.58 8.16
C GLU A 76 -14.52 -0.27 9.22
N GLU A 77 -13.20 -0.21 9.27
CA GLU A 77 -12.37 -0.81 10.29
C GLU A 77 -11.63 0.27 11.06
N GLU A 78 -11.35 0.01 12.34
CA GLU A 78 -10.51 0.93 13.11
C GLU A 78 -9.07 0.90 12.58
N PRO A 79 -8.53 2.01 12.06
CA PRO A 79 -7.23 2.02 11.44
C PRO A 79 -6.11 1.81 12.46
N ILE A 80 -5.07 1.07 12.06
CA ILE A 80 -3.83 1.01 12.83
C ILE A 80 -3.06 2.30 12.60
N ILE A 81 -2.95 3.11 13.63
CA ILE A 81 -2.22 4.38 13.58
C ILE A 81 -0.71 4.15 13.65
N LEU A 82 0.06 5.05 13.02
CA LEU A 82 1.51 4.96 12.95
C LEU A 82 2.18 4.83 14.33
N GLY A 83 1.66 5.55 15.32
CA GLY A 83 2.17 5.49 16.70
C GLY A 83 2.12 4.11 17.35
N LYS A 84 1.21 3.22 16.93
CA LYS A 84 1.10 1.85 17.46
C LYS A 84 2.23 0.93 16.99
N ILE A 85 2.82 1.19 15.82
CA ILE A 85 3.88 0.36 15.25
C ILE A 85 5.29 0.79 15.66
N LEU A 86 5.46 2.01 16.18
CA LEU A 86 6.77 2.56 16.53
C LEU A 86 7.41 1.81 17.71
N GLN A 87 8.71 1.52 17.59
CA GLN A 87 9.53 1.04 18.68
C GLN A 87 9.72 2.14 19.72
N LYS A 88 9.51 1.79 20.98
CA LYS A 88 9.59 2.75 22.09
C LYS A 88 10.99 2.87 22.69
N ASN A 89 11.83 1.85 22.51
CA ASN A 89 13.15 1.77 23.09
C ASN A 89 14.15 1.11 22.13
N ASN A 90 15.45 1.34 22.35
CA ASN A 90 16.56 0.66 21.69
C ASN A 90 16.61 0.84 20.16
N VAL A 91 16.26 2.02 19.66
CA VAL A 91 16.47 2.33 18.24
C VAL A 91 17.93 2.74 18.03
N ASP A 92 18.60 2.06 17.08
CA ASP A 92 20.01 2.33 16.72
C ASP A 92 20.18 3.78 16.21
N ASP A 93 21.27 4.42 16.61
CA ASP A 93 21.59 5.80 16.22
C ASP A 93 21.67 6.02 14.70
N LYS A 94 21.95 4.99 13.93
CA LYS A 94 22.00 5.05 12.46
C LYS A 94 20.67 5.48 11.81
N PHE A 95 19.54 5.31 12.49
CA PHE A 95 18.22 5.70 11.99
C PHE A 95 17.89 7.17 12.25
N TYR A 96 18.58 7.83 13.17
CA TYR A 96 18.31 9.22 13.49
C TYR A 96 18.85 10.18 12.43
N ILE A 97 18.06 11.21 12.16
CA ILE A 97 18.43 12.26 11.21
C ILE A 97 19.42 13.22 11.87
N THR A 98 20.56 13.40 11.25
CA THR A 98 21.56 14.38 11.72
C THR A 98 21.18 15.79 11.32
N ASN A 99 21.61 16.78 12.09
CA ASN A 99 21.36 18.20 11.82
C ASN A 99 21.81 18.64 10.43
N GLU A 100 22.90 18.07 9.91
CA GLU A 100 23.41 18.34 8.57
C GLU A 100 22.45 17.90 7.45
N LYS A 101 21.69 16.83 7.67
CA LYS A 101 20.72 16.30 6.71
C LYS A 101 19.36 16.99 6.79
N MET A 102 19.08 17.70 7.88
CA MET A 102 17.79 18.31 8.14
C MET A 102 17.32 19.27 7.03
N PRO A 103 18.16 20.18 6.48
CA PRO A 103 17.72 21.07 5.40
C PRO A 103 17.27 20.32 4.14
N LYS A 104 17.91 19.19 3.82
CA LYS A 104 17.51 18.34 2.68
C LYS A 104 16.16 17.69 2.90
N TRP A 105 15.91 17.19 4.12
CA TRP A 105 14.61 16.62 4.47
C TRP A 105 13.51 17.67 4.40
N THR A 106 13.71 18.84 5.00
CA THR A 106 12.75 19.95 4.94
C THR A 106 12.42 20.35 3.50
N TYR A 107 13.44 20.44 2.64
CA TYR A 107 13.24 20.73 1.22
C TYR A 107 12.43 19.62 0.53
N LEU A 108 12.77 18.35 0.75
CA LEU A 108 12.07 17.22 0.12
C LEU A 108 10.61 17.13 0.54
N LYS A 109 10.32 17.38 1.80
CA LYS A 109 8.96 17.29 2.36
C LYS A 109 8.11 18.55 2.10
N GLY A 110 8.76 19.67 1.79
CA GLY A 110 8.10 20.94 1.51
C GLY A 110 7.36 20.99 0.18
N ALA A 111 6.54 22.02 0.01
CA ALA A 111 5.90 22.33 -1.26
C ALA A 111 6.93 22.81 -2.29
N LYS A 112 6.73 22.47 -3.55
CA LYS A 112 7.59 22.90 -4.66
C LYS A 112 6.78 23.39 -5.83
N LYS A 113 7.32 24.42 -6.48
CA LYS A 113 6.86 24.89 -7.79
C LYS A 113 8.11 25.07 -8.66
N ILE A 114 8.30 24.19 -9.62
CA ILE A 114 9.51 24.14 -10.43
C ILE A 114 9.12 24.35 -11.90
N PRO A 115 9.56 25.42 -12.56
CA PRO A 115 9.40 25.56 -14.00
C PRO A 115 10.11 24.40 -14.72
N ARG A 116 9.42 23.76 -15.63
CA ARG A 116 9.96 22.67 -16.47
C ARG A 116 9.57 22.87 -17.91
N LYS A 117 10.36 22.26 -18.78
CA LYS A 117 10.12 22.23 -20.23
C LYS A 117 10.06 20.76 -20.65
N SER A 118 9.01 20.38 -21.35
CA SER A 118 8.88 19.04 -21.92
C SER A 118 9.75 18.89 -23.18
N ALA A 119 9.91 17.66 -23.68
CA ALA A 119 10.75 17.36 -24.84
C ALA A 119 10.28 18.05 -26.13
N ASP A 120 8.99 18.33 -26.24
CA ASP A 120 8.34 19.06 -27.34
C ASP A 120 8.37 20.58 -27.19
N GLY A 121 9.05 21.08 -26.15
CA GLY A 121 9.25 22.50 -25.94
C GLY A 121 8.18 23.21 -25.13
N HIS A 122 7.13 22.52 -24.71
CA HIS A 122 6.08 23.09 -23.86
C HIS A 122 6.59 23.40 -22.44
N GLU A 123 6.36 24.63 -22.00
CA GLU A 123 6.74 25.08 -20.65
C GLU A 123 5.59 24.89 -19.70
N TYR A 124 5.87 24.24 -18.55
CA TYR A 124 4.89 24.01 -17.50
C TYR A 124 5.52 24.14 -16.13
N THR A 125 4.69 24.40 -15.12
CA THR A 125 5.13 24.42 -13.72
C THR A 125 4.80 23.10 -13.07
N PHE A 126 5.85 22.33 -12.75
CA PHE A 126 5.70 21.16 -11.88
C PHE A 126 5.39 21.63 -10.46
N SER A 127 4.27 21.19 -9.91
CA SER A 127 3.80 21.57 -8.58
C SER A 127 3.63 20.35 -7.70
N GLU A 128 4.25 20.37 -6.53
CA GLU A 128 4.05 19.40 -5.45
C GLU A 128 3.55 20.10 -4.20
N GLY A 129 2.48 19.60 -3.59
CA GLY A 129 2.04 20.03 -2.25
C GLY A 129 3.01 19.57 -1.14
N PRO A 130 2.95 20.08 0.08
CA PRO A 130 3.78 19.60 1.19
C PRO A 130 3.33 18.20 1.66
N ILE A 131 4.25 17.46 2.26
CA ILE A 131 3.96 16.24 3.03
C ILE A 131 4.21 16.55 4.50
N ALA A 132 3.45 15.92 5.40
CA ALA A 132 3.67 16.06 6.83
C ALA A 132 5.12 15.70 7.19
N PHE A 133 5.72 16.49 8.06
CA PHE A 133 7.09 16.31 8.52
C PHE A 133 7.26 16.86 9.95
N PRO A 134 7.42 15.99 10.93
CA PRO A 134 7.39 14.51 10.86
C PRO A 134 6.01 13.93 10.48
N ASP A 135 5.99 12.66 10.13
CA ASP A 135 4.73 11.92 9.91
C ASP A 135 3.95 11.82 11.24
N PRO A 136 2.64 12.12 11.26
CA PRO A 136 1.85 12.15 12.48
C PRO A 136 1.60 10.73 13.04
N TRP A 137 1.60 10.59 14.36
CA TRP A 137 1.39 9.29 15.02
C TRP A 137 -0.07 8.86 15.10
N ASP A 138 -0.98 9.83 15.09
CA ASP A 138 -2.42 9.66 15.29
C ASP A 138 -3.17 9.22 14.01
N ARG A 139 -2.45 8.93 12.95
CA ARG A 139 -2.99 8.53 11.66
C ARG A 139 -2.29 7.28 11.15
N PRO A 140 -2.93 6.53 10.21
CA PRO A 140 -2.25 5.45 9.49
C PRO A 140 -0.98 5.95 8.80
N GLY A 141 0.02 5.07 8.72
CA GLY A 141 1.20 5.35 7.91
C GLY A 141 0.84 5.53 6.43
N ARG A 142 1.64 6.32 5.73
CA ARG A 142 1.50 6.46 4.27
C ARG A 142 1.92 5.18 3.56
N THR A 143 1.58 5.05 2.30
CA THR A 143 2.11 3.95 1.47
C THR A 143 3.63 3.94 1.50
N MET A 144 4.20 2.80 1.86
CA MET A 144 5.64 2.58 1.86
C MET A 144 6.12 2.24 0.45
N LEU A 145 7.27 2.77 0.07
CA LEU A 145 7.93 2.47 -1.20
C LEU A 145 9.16 1.58 -0.98
N THR A 146 9.60 0.91 -2.04
CA THR A 146 10.83 0.10 -2.04
C THR A 146 12.10 0.89 -1.71
N SER A 147 12.04 2.21 -1.84
CA SER A 147 13.10 3.16 -1.50
C SER A 147 13.00 3.70 -0.07
N GLU A 148 12.19 3.10 0.80
CA GLU A 148 12.14 3.44 2.23
C GLU A 148 13.54 3.41 2.81
N SER A 149 13.83 4.18 3.82
CA SER A 149 15.16 4.42 4.39
C SER A 149 16.12 5.30 3.58
N THR A 150 15.82 5.64 2.35
CA THR A 150 16.66 6.57 1.55
C THR A 150 16.19 8.02 1.69
N LEU A 151 17.07 8.94 1.32
CA LEU A 151 16.74 10.37 1.32
C LEU A 151 15.82 10.70 0.14
N ASN A 152 14.52 10.49 0.30
CA ASN A 152 13.52 10.85 -0.67
C ASN A 152 12.24 11.39 -0.01
N ARG A 153 11.37 11.96 -0.84
CA ARG A 153 10.14 12.59 -0.39
C ARG A 153 9.19 11.61 0.31
N SER A 154 9.09 10.38 -0.18
CA SER A 154 8.10 9.39 0.28
C SER A 154 8.52 8.64 1.54
N THR A 155 9.82 8.61 1.87
CA THR A 155 10.34 7.97 3.08
C THR A 155 9.66 8.53 4.33
N HIS A 156 9.26 7.65 5.24
CA HIS A 156 8.69 8.06 6.51
C HIS A 156 9.74 8.68 7.42
N VAL A 157 9.38 9.76 8.05
CA VAL A 157 10.18 10.39 9.12
C VAL A 157 9.28 10.61 10.31
N VAL A 158 9.64 10.05 11.43
CA VAL A 158 8.86 10.12 12.66
C VAL A 158 9.64 10.82 13.77
N SER A 159 8.92 11.39 14.72
CA SER A 159 9.51 11.78 15.99
C SER A 159 9.65 10.52 16.85
N ASP A 160 10.82 10.27 17.40
CA ASP A 160 11.05 9.10 18.24
C ASP A 160 10.28 9.20 19.55
N PRO A 161 9.53 8.15 19.96
CA PRO A 161 8.72 8.21 21.19
C PRO A 161 9.52 8.42 22.48
N GLY A 162 10.76 7.94 22.53
CA GLY A 162 11.60 8.02 23.72
C GLY A 162 12.40 9.31 23.81
N THR A 163 12.89 9.81 22.67
CA THR A 163 13.85 10.92 22.64
C THR A 163 13.31 12.20 22.02
N GLY A 164 12.20 12.13 21.29
CA GLY A 164 11.67 13.25 20.52
C GLY A 164 12.49 13.61 19.27
N ARG A 165 13.63 12.97 19.04
CA ARG A 165 14.48 13.21 17.86
C ARG A 165 13.82 12.68 16.59
N LEU A 166 14.09 13.32 15.46
CA LEU A 166 13.58 12.82 14.17
C LEU A 166 14.41 11.64 13.68
N ARG A 167 13.72 10.61 13.20
CA ARG A 167 14.34 9.42 12.66
C ARG A 167 13.52 8.77 11.54
N LEU A 168 14.14 7.86 10.81
CA LEU A 168 13.49 6.98 9.86
C LEU A 168 12.79 5.82 10.61
N LEU A 169 11.89 5.13 9.94
CA LEU A 169 11.39 3.85 10.43
C LEU A 169 12.53 2.82 10.45
N THR A 170 12.52 1.93 11.44
CA THR A 170 13.40 0.76 11.45
C THR A 170 12.85 -0.34 10.53
N PRO A 171 13.65 -1.37 10.15
CA PRO A 171 13.14 -2.51 9.39
C PRO A 171 11.96 -3.22 10.09
N VAL A 172 12.00 -3.34 11.41
CA VAL A 172 10.91 -3.93 12.21
C VAL A 172 9.65 -3.09 12.13
N GLU A 173 9.77 -1.77 12.19
CA GLU A 173 8.60 -0.88 12.03
C GLU A 173 8.04 -0.93 10.60
N ALA A 174 8.90 -1.14 9.60
CA ALA A 174 8.45 -1.36 8.23
C ALA A 174 7.68 -2.68 8.09
N GLU A 175 8.12 -3.75 8.76
CA GLU A 175 7.41 -5.03 8.83
C GLU A 175 6.04 -4.86 9.49
N ARG A 176 5.98 -4.21 10.66
CA ARG A 176 4.73 -3.90 11.36
C ARG A 176 3.78 -3.04 10.54
N LEU A 177 4.31 -2.07 9.77
CA LEU A 177 3.52 -1.21 8.90
C LEU A 177 2.80 -2.01 7.81
N GLN A 178 3.40 -3.10 7.36
CA GLN A 178 2.83 -4.03 6.38
C GLN A 178 2.05 -5.19 7.04
N GLY A 179 1.97 -5.24 8.38
CA GLY A 179 1.25 -6.26 9.12
C GLY A 179 1.99 -7.59 9.28
N PHE A 180 3.31 -7.60 9.07
CA PHE A 180 4.15 -8.77 9.35
C PHE A 180 4.60 -8.80 10.81
N ASP A 181 4.97 -9.98 11.28
CA ASP A 181 5.59 -10.15 12.58
C ASP A 181 6.97 -9.48 12.64
N ASP A 182 7.42 -9.13 13.85
CA ASP A 182 8.73 -8.57 14.07
C ASP A 182 9.82 -9.52 13.56
N GLU A 183 10.86 -8.94 12.96
CA GLU A 183 12.02 -9.67 12.44
C GLU A 183 11.71 -10.66 11.30
N TRP A 184 10.55 -10.55 10.67
CA TRP A 184 10.13 -11.41 9.56
C TRP A 184 11.16 -11.46 8.42
N THR A 185 11.76 -10.34 8.10
CA THR A 185 12.79 -10.25 7.04
C THR A 185 14.22 -10.37 7.56
N ASN A 186 14.42 -10.61 8.86
CA ASN A 186 15.76 -10.74 9.43
C ASN A 186 16.38 -12.12 9.17
N THR A 187 16.60 -12.42 7.91
CA THR A 187 17.16 -13.69 7.41
C THR A 187 18.66 -13.60 7.08
N GLY A 188 19.36 -12.57 7.61
CA GLY A 188 20.73 -12.26 7.26
C GLY A 188 20.89 -11.30 6.07
N MET A 189 19.79 -10.82 5.51
CA MET A 189 19.85 -9.78 4.47
C MET A 189 20.13 -8.40 5.09
N PRO A 190 20.77 -7.48 4.36
CA PRO A 190 21.00 -6.11 4.83
C PRO A 190 19.70 -5.32 4.93
N ASP A 191 19.65 -4.31 5.83
CA ASP A 191 18.47 -3.48 6.09
C ASP A 191 17.83 -2.94 4.80
N ARG A 192 18.64 -2.51 3.84
CA ARG A 192 18.14 -2.02 2.55
C ARG A 192 17.24 -3.04 1.83
N MET A 193 17.59 -4.32 1.89
CA MET A 193 16.80 -5.38 1.27
C MET A 193 15.53 -5.66 2.07
N ARG A 194 15.59 -5.53 3.40
CA ARG A 194 14.41 -5.64 4.26
C ARG A 194 13.36 -4.60 3.86
N TYR A 195 13.74 -3.34 3.73
CA TYR A 195 12.82 -2.28 3.25
C TYR A 195 12.33 -2.53 1.83
N PHE A 196 13.21 -3.00 0.94
CA PHE A 196 12.82 -3.31 -0.43
C PHE A 196 11.74 -4.40 -0.48
N CYS A 197 11.88 -5.46 0.32
CA CYS A 197 10.87 -6.51 0.43
C CYS A 197 9.56 -5.96 0.96
N MET A 198 9.59 -5.15 2.01
CA MET A 198 8.38 -4.56 2.60
C MET A 198 7.71 -3.56 1.68
N GLY A 199 8.47 -2.80 0.89
CA GLY A 199 7.92 -1.88 -0.11
C GLY A 199 7.25 -2.57 -1.30
N ASN A 200 7.57 -3.85 -1.55
CA ASN A 200 6.90 -4.70 -2.56
C ASN A 200 5.78 -5.57 -1.96
N ALA A 201 5.70 -5.67 -0.64
CA ALA A 201 4.70 -6.51 0.00
C ALA A 201 3.31 -5.89 -0.10
N LEU A 202 2.29 -6.74 -0.18
CA LEU A 202 0.92 -6.35 0.13
C LEU A 202 0.76 -6.30 1.64
N VAL A 203 -0.04 -5.37 2.12
CA VAL A 203 -0.39 -5.28 3.54
C VAL A 203 -1.16 -6.55 3.94
N VAL A 204 -0.64 -7.28 4.94
CA VAL A 204 -1.19 -8.60 5.32
C VAL A 204 -2.66 -8.57 5.74
N PRO A 205 -3.14 -7.52 6.44
CA PRO A 205 -4.56 -7.42 6.83
C PRO A 205 -5.53 -7.09 5.70
N MET A 206 -5.04 -6.81 4.48
CA MET A 206 -5.89 -6.45 3.33
C MET A 206 -6.41 -7.64 2.56
#